data_92e02bdd0dd8663a4f27a778d43cb5b8
#
_entry.id   92e02bdd0dd8663a4f27a778d43cb5b8
#
_cell.length_a   1.000
_cell.length_b   1.000
_cell.length_c   1.000
_cell.angle_alpha   90.00
_cell.angle_beta   90.00
_cell.angle_gamma   90.00
#
_symmetry.space_group_name_H-M   'P 1'
#
loop_
_entity.id
_entity.type
_entity.pdbx_description
1 polymer ?
#
loop_
_entity_poly.entity_id
_entity_poly.type
_entity_poly.pdbx_seq_one_letter_code
_entity_poly.pdbx_strand_id
1 'polypeptide(L)'
;MRMGRAIVVLGLGVVGCGGMACAQGVHPSFEILRKRMDVDVDGAPTAYGPKGKPTLDYLKNAHYRGRPWGAIVGYLTDDDNPKVPIVQGPHDPAPGYYISQTAYTDKARTEERDVLRYVDASQINYVVLGDEAKKRGARLGDFVAVYSTRTHRAVFAIVADDGNPSGDEGSLHLLQELGYPFRDGKEDSVEQSGEIVVRFYPGSNPEQLFFRTQKALHEAAVKIGLSCSFSGAKASK
;
A
#
# COMPACT_ATOMS: atom_id res chain seq x y z
N MET A 1 -17.09 85.30 20.64
CA MET A 1 -17.47 84.17 19.82
C MET A 1 -16.19 83.46 19.39
N ARG A 2 -15.86 82.36 20.03
CA ARG A 2 -14.68 81.48 19.66
C ARG A 2 -15.20 80.14 19.29
N MET A 3 -15.04 79.80 18.00
CA MET A 3 -15.39 78.46 17.48
C MET A 3 -14.26 77.48 17.81
N GLY A 4 -14.62 76.47 18.58
CA GLY A 4 -13.72 75.32 18.84
C GLY A 4 -13.78 74.32 17.70
N ARG A 5 -12.60 73.94 17.20
CA ARG A 5 -12.43 72.81 16.21
C ARG A 5 -12.31 71.51 16.97
N ALA A 6 -13.20 70.58 16.67
CA ALA A 6 -13.08 69.19 17.11
C ALA A 6 -12.12 68.44 16.18
N ILE A 7 -11.13 67.78 16.75
CA ILE A 7 -10.21 66.86 16.05
C ILE A 7 -10.77 65.44 16.19
N VAL A 8 -11.15 64.83 15.08
CA VAL A 8 -11.50 63.43 15.01
C VAL A 8 -10.24 62.63 14.75
N VAL A 9 -9.83 61.80 15.73
CA VAL A 9 -8.74 60.85 15.56
C VAL A 9 -9.34 59.53 15.03
N LEU A 10 -9.09 59.21 13.77
CA LEU A 10 -9.37 57.85 13.22
C LEU A 10 -8.30 56.88 13.72
N GLY A 11 -8.68 55.95 14.58
CA GLY A 11 -7.84 54.80 14.93
C GLY A 11 -7.86 53.78 13.82
N LEU A 12 -6.71 53.56 13.14
CA LEU A 12 -6.52 52.38 12.28
C LEU A 12 -6.41 51.11 13.16
N GLY A 13 -7.46 50.30 13.15
CA GLY A 13 -7.41 48.94 13.69
C GLY A 13 -6.63 48.02 12.77
N VAL A 14 -5.43 47.62 13.16
CA VAL A 14 -4.69 46.55 12.51
C VAL A 14 -5.37 45.21 12.83
N VAL A 15 -6.14 44.69 11.90
CA VAL A 15 -6.65 43.31 11.97
C VAL A 15 -5.47 42.35 11.69
N GLY A 16 -4.87 41.84 12.75
CA GLY A 16 -3.89 40.76 12.67
C GLY A 16 -4.56 39.49 12.16
N CYS A 17 -4.34 39.14 10.90
CA CYS A 17 -4.59 37.79 10.42
C CYS A 17 -3.66 36.83 11.16
N GLY A 18 -4.16 36.27 12.27
CA GLY A 18 -3.56 35.13 12.92
C GLY A 18 -3.61 33.94 11.96
N GLY A 19 -2.53 33.69 11.23
CA GLY A 19 -2.36 32.45 10.51
C GLY A 19 -2.41 31.30 11.51
N MET A 20 -3.48 30.52 11.51
CA MET A 20 -3.50 29.21 12.14
C MET A 20 -2.46 28.35 11.37
N ALA A 21 -1.24 28.31 11.89
CA ALA A 21 -0.33 27.22 11.58
C ALA A 21 -1.01 25.93 12.05
N CYS A 22 -1.57 25.15 11.12
CA CYS A 22 -1.92 23.77 11.41
C CYS A 22 -0.66 23.11 11.94
N ALA A 23 -0.62 22.82 13.22
CA ALA A 23 0.38 21.94 13.78
C ALA A 23 0.27 20.63 12.99
N GLN A 24 1.25 20.33 12.14
CA GLN A 24 1.34 19.04 11.49
C GLN A 24 1.54 18.02 12.62
N GLY A 25 0.46 17.31 12.96
CA GLY A 25 0.51 16.27 13.97
C GLY A 25 1.54 15.24 13.54
N VAL A 26 2.51 14.97 14.40
CA VAL A 26 3.45 13.87 14.17
C VAL A 26 2.62 12.59 14.20
N HIS A 27 2.41 11.97 13.04
CA HIS A 27 1.74 10.67 12.97
C HIS A 27 2.59 9.64 13.74
N PRO A 28 2.00 8.89 14.69
CA PRO A 28 2.71 7.82 15.36
C PRO A 28 3.20 6.83 14.30
N SER A 29 4.45 6.41 14.42
CA SER A 29 5.05 5.48 13.47
C SER A 29 6.00 4.54 14.15
N PHE A 30 6.24 3.39 13.52
CA PHE A 30 7.27 2.44 13.92
C PHE A 30 7.90 1.76 12.70
N GLU A 31 9.12 1.30 12.86
CA GLU A 31 9.85 0.61 11.79
C GLU A 31 9.98 -0.88 12.08
N ILE A 32 9.93 -1.67 11.02
CA ILE A 32 10.29 -3.09 11.01
C ILE A 32 11.35 -3.28 9.92
N LEU A 33 12.49 -3.85 10.33
CA LEU A 33 13.53 -4.26 9.41
C LEU A 33 13.21 -5.66 8.88
N ARG A 34 13.00 -5.78 7.59
CA ARG A 34 12.69 -7.06 6.94
C ARG A 34 13.97 -7.81 6.61
N LYS A 35 14.02 -9.07 6.97
CA LYS A 35 15.13 -9.97 6.63
C LYS A 35 15.04 -10.47 5.20
N ARG A 36 13.83 -10.50 4.66
CA ARG A 36 13.46 -10.92 3.32
C ARG A 36 12.27 -10.08 2.86
N MET A 37 12.05 -9.96 1.57
CA MET A 37 10.80 -9.46 0.99
C MET A 37 10.55 -10.19 -0.32
N ASP A 38 9.51 -10.99 -0.34
CA ASP A 38 9.06 -11.72 -1.52
C ASP A 38 8.20 -10.83 -2.40
N VAL A 39 8.19 -11.12 -3.70
CA VAL A 39 7.32 -10.42 -4.66
C VAL A 39 5.90 -10.94 -4.50
N ASP A 40 4.98 -10.05 -4.17
CA ASP A 40 3.56 -10.31 -4.19
C ASP A 40 2.93 -9.73 -5.48
N VAL A 41 2.12 -10.52 -6.16
CA VAL A 41 1.39 -10.11 -7.37
C VAL A 41 -0.12 -10.12 -7.20
N ASP A 42 -0.61 -10.38 -5.99
CA ASP A 42 -2.03 -10.49 -5.72
C ASP A 42 -2.76 -9.19 -6.05
N GLY A 43 -3.98 -9.33 -6.58
CA GLY A 43 -4.76 -8.23 -7.11
C GLY A 43 -4.37 -7.76 -8.53
N ALA A 44 -3.20 -8.11 -9.07
CA ALA A 44 -2.88 -7.77 -10.45
C ALA A 44 -3.77 -8.56 -11.43
N PRO A 45 -4.30 -7.92 -12.48
CA PRO A 45 -5.22 -8.58 -13.43
C PRO A 45 -4.62 -9.81 -14.13
N THR A 46 -3.30 -9.86 -14.27
CA THR A 46 -2.58 -10.97 -14.93
C THR A 46 -1.82 -11.85 -13.95
N ALA A 47 -2.09 -11.74 -12.65
CA ALA A 47 -1.41 -12.51 -11.60
C ALA A 47 -1.48 -14.02 -11.87
N TYR A 48 -2.68 -14.54 -12.08
CA TYR A 48 -2.96 -15.96 -12.27
C TYR A 48 -3.85 -16.23 -13.47
N GLY A 49 -3.72 -17.42 -14.05
CA GLY A 49 -4.51 -17.77 -15.22
C GLY A 49 -4.40 -19.25 -15.59
N PRO A 50 -5.16 -19.69 -16.60
CA PRO A 50 -5.13 -21.07 -17.07
C PRO A 50 -3.76 -21.43 -17.68
N LYS A 51 -3.46 -22.73 -17.69
CA LYS A 51 -2.23 -23.26 -18.29
C LYS A 51 -2.01 -22.73 -19.70
N GLY A 52 -0.81 -22.20 -19.95
CA GLY A 52 -0.40 -21.64 -21.24
C GLY A 52 -0.57 -20.14 -21.39
N LYS A 53 -1.23 -19.45 -20.42
CA LYS A 53 -1.21 -17.98 -20.37
C LYS A 53 0.06 -17.46 -19.69
N PRO A 54 0.65 -16.36 -20.16
CA PRO A 54 1.76 -15.68 -19.48
C PRO A 54 1.23 -14.98 -18.21
N THR A 55 1.45 -15.60 -17.05
CA THR A 55 1.02 -15.08 -15.75
C THR A 55 2.19 -14.46 -15.00
N LEU A 56 1.90 -13.54 -14.07
CA LEU A 56 2.92 -12.94 -13.20
C LEU A 56 3.41 -13.92 -12.13
N ASP A 57 2.61 -14.94 -11.77
CA ASP A 57 3.06 -15.95 -10.81
C ASP A 57 2.54 -17.35 -11.12
N TYR A 58 3.09 -18.34 -10.40
CA TYR A 58 2.66 -19.73 -10.46
C TYR A 58 1.41 -19.95 -9.61
N LEU A 59 0.47 -20.74 -10.08
CA LEU A 59 -0.75 -21.09 -9.33
C LEU A 59 -0.46 -21.70 -7.95
N LYS A 60 0.68 -22.40 -7.79
CA LYS A 60 1.08 -22.98 -6.50
C LYS A 60 1.33 -21.92 -5.41
N ASN A 61 1.70 -20.69 -5.81
CA ASN A 61 1.98 -19.61 -4.88
C ASN A 61 0.71 -18.91 -4.39
N ALA A 62 -0.42 -19.04 -5.13
CA ALA A 62 -1.74 -18.57 -4.70
C ALA A 62 -2.38 -19.39 -3.58
N HIS A 63 -1.69 -20.41 -3.06
CA HIS A 63 -2.25 -21.32 -2.07
C HIS A 63 -1.76 -20.96 -0.67
N TYR A 64 -2.70 -20.90 0.28
CA TYR A 64 -2.36 -20.72 1.69
C TYR A 64 -1.44 -21.83 2.19
N ARG A 65 -0.29 -21.45 2.74
CA ARG A 65 0.72 -22.38 3.26
C ARG A 65 0.48 -22.76 4.72
N GLY A 66 -0.54 -22.19 5.36
CA GLY A 66 -0.94 -22.51 6.73
C GLY A 66 -1.80 -23.77 6.83
N ARG A 67 -2.63 -23.86 7.86
CA ARG A 67 -3.61 -24.95 8.00
C ARG A 67 -5.03 -24.38 7.96
N PRO A 68 -5.95 -25.00 7.18
CA PRO A 68 -5.78 -26.22 6.35
C PRO A 68 -4.96 -25.96 5.08
N TRP A 69 -4.11 -26.92 4.73
CA TRP A 69 -3.29 -26.85 3.52
C TRP A 69 -4.13 -26.79 2.25
N GLY A 70 -3.71 -25.94 1.30
CA GLY A 70 -4.21 -25.95 -0.06
C GLY A 70 -5.43 -25.06 -0.32
N ALA A 71 -5.90 -24.28 0.66
CA ALA A 71 -6.87 -23.24 0.36
C ALA A 71 -6.27 -22.23 -0.64
N ILE A 72 -7.01 -21.93 -1.70
CA ILE A 72 -6.63 -20.90 -2.67
C ILE A 72 -6.97 -19.55 -2.05
N VAL A 73 -6.01 -18.64 -2.02
CA VAL A 73 -6.16 -17.31 -1.42
C VAL A 73 -5.80 -16.19 -2.38
N GLY A 74 -4.93 -16.42 -3.38
CA GLY A 74 -4.48 -15.41 -4.32
C GLY A 74 -5.49 -15.08 -5.43
N TYR A 75 -6.53 -15.90 -5.64
CA TYR A 75 -7.58 -15.63 -6.63
C TYR A 75 -8.92 -16.22 -6.22
N LEU A 76 -9.99 -15.63 -6.77
CA LEU A 76 -11.36 -16.06 -6.50
C LEU A 76 -11.66 -17.44 -7.09
N THR A 77 -12.42 -18.21 -6.34
CA THR A 77 -12.97 -19.49 -6.77
C THR A 77 -14.49 -19.51 -6.63
N ASP A 78 -15.12 -20.42 -7.33
CA ASP A 78 -16.55 -20.60 -7.25
C ASP A 78 -16.98 -21.07 -5.85
N ASP A 79 -18.06 -20.51 -5.32
CA ASP A 79 -18.55 -20.78 -3.96
C ASP A 79 -18.98 -22.24 -3.78
N ASP A 80 -19.58 -22.84 -4.83
CA ASP A 80 -20.04 -24.22 -4.79
C ASP A 80 -18.91 -25.22 -5.07
N ASN A 81 -17.82 -24.73 -5.74
CA ASN A 81 -16.68 -25.56 -6.07
C ASN A 81 -15.35 -24.79 -5.96
N PRO A 82 -14.69 -24.79 -4.81
CA PRO A 82 -13.47 -24.05 -4.57
C PRO A 82 -12.25 -24.48 -5.41
N LYS A 83 -12.42 -25.46 -6.31
CA LYS A 83 -11.41 -25.85 -7.30
C LYS A 83 -11.59 -25.17 -8.66
N VAL A 84 -12.69 -24.45 -8.85
CA VAL A 84 -13.00 -23.75 -10.11
C VAL A 84 -12.67 -22.26 -9.96
N PRO A 85 -11.62 -21.77 -10.63
CA PRO A 85 -11.29 -20.35 -10.60
C PRO A 85 -12.36 -19.50 -11.29
N ILE A 86 -12.62 -18.31 -10.76
CA ILE A 86 -13.45 -17.31 -11.42
C ILE A 86 -12.57 -16.57 -12.44
N VAL A 87 -13.06 -16.54 -13.68
CA VAL A 87 -12.34 -16.01 -14.83
C VAL A 87 -12.87 -14.62 -15.20
N GLN A 88 -11.97 -13.71 -15.52
CA GLN A 88 -12.29 -12.37 -16.01
C GLN A 88 -13.04 -12.45 -17.34
N GLY A 89 -14.10 -11.66 -17.44
CA GLY A 89 -14.96 -11.56 -18.61
C GLY A 89 -14.35 -10.69 -19.74
N PRO A 90 -15.06 -10.55 -20.85
CA PRO A 90 -14.53 -9.88 -22.06
C PRO A 90 -14.30 -8.36 -21.89
N HIS A 91 -14.88 -7.74 -20.87
CA HIS A 91 -14.76 -6.31 -20.58
C HIS A 91 -13.83 -6.00 -19.40
N ASP A 92 -13.30 -7.03 -18.76
CA ASP A 92 -12.35 -6.90 -17.66
C ASP A 92 -10.93 -6.56 -18.17
N PRO A 93 -10.05 -6.05 -17.30
CA PRO A 93 -8.68 -5.64 -17.68
C PRO A 93 -7.85 -6.73 -18.37
N ALA A 94 -8.04 -8.01 -17.98
CA ALA A 94 -7.31 -9.15 -18.55
C ALA A 94 -8.23 -10.34 -18.84
N PRO A 95 -9.02 -10.30 -19.95
CA PRO A 95 -9.98 -11.35 -20.25
C PRO A 95 -9.36 -12.75 -20.29
N GLY A 96 -10.02 -13.68 -19.58
CA GLY A 96 -9.61 -15.07 -19.51
C GLY A 96 -8.47 -15.36 -18.51
N TYR A 97 -7.98 -14.37 -17.74
CA TYR A 97 -7.19 -14.60 -16.53
C TYR A 97 -8.12 -14.82 -15.33
N TYR A 98 -7.57 -15.33 -14.23
CA TYR A 98 -8.32 -15.48 -12.98
C TYR A 98 -8.47 -14.12 -12.30
N ILE A 99 -9.52 -13.92 -11.51
CA ILE A 99 -9.68 -12.70 -10.72
C ILE A 99 -8.80 -12.86 -9.48
N SER A 100 -7.66 -12.16 -9.48
CA SER A 100 -6.78 -12.11 -8.31
C SER A 100 -7.31 -11.11 -7.29
N GLN A 101 -7.06 -11.35 -6.01
CA GLN A 101 -7.64 -10.58 -4.91
C GLN A 101 -6.58 -10.15 -3.90
N THR A 102 -6.86 -9.03 -3.21
CA THR A 102 -6.14 -8.55 -2.04
C THR A 102 -7.09 -8.40 -0.86
N ALA A 103 -6.58 -8.43 0.36
CA ALA A 103 -7.40 -8.26 1.57
C ALA A 103 -7.97 -6.83 1.71
N TYR A 104 -7.23 -5.80 1.26
CA TYR A 104 -7.72 -4.43 1.20
C TYR A 104 -8.45 -4.18 -0.11
N THR A 105 -9.69 -3.71 -0.02
CA THR A 105 -10.59 -3.56 -1.17
C THR A 105 -11.22 -2.19 -1.26
N ASP A 106 -11.59 -1.78 -2.48
CA ASP A 106 -12.40 -0.58 -2.73
C ASP A 106 -13.82 -0.76 -2.19
N LYS A 107 -14.15 -0.04 -1.11
CA LYS A 107 -15.47 -0.12 -0.45
C LYS A 107 -16.63 0.39 -1.32
N ALA A 108 -16.34 1.19 -2.34
CA ALA A 108 -17.34 1.64 -3.30
C ALA A 108 -17.74 0.55 -4.32
N ARG A 109 -16.97 -0.56 -4.37
CA ARG A 109 -17.23 -1.71 -5.26
C ARG A 109 -17.60 -2.91 -4.40
N THR A 110 -18.88 -3.27 -4.43
CA THR A 110 -19.44 -4.34 -3.60
C THR A 110 -19.29 -5.73 -4.23
N GLU A 111 -19.23 -5.78 -5.56
CA GLU A 111 -19.16 -7.04 -6.29
C GLU A 111 -17.76 -7.66 -6.18
N GLU A 112 -17.68 -8.85 -5.63
CA GLU A 112 -16.38 -9.57 -5.47
C GLU A 112 -15.75 -9.95 -6.81
N ARG A 113 -16.56 -10.14 -7.84
CA ARG A 113 -16.10 -10.44 -9.20
C ARG A 113 -15.61 -9.21 -9.97
N ASP A 114 -15.73 -8.01 -9.41
CA ASP A 114 -15.18 -6.80 -10.00
C ASP A 114 -13.67 -6.74 -9.75
N VAL A 115 -12.88 -6.99 -10.78
CA VAL A 115 -11.41 -6.96 -10.74
C VAL A 115 -10.88 -5.64 -10.18
N LEU A 116 -11.58 -4.54 -10.48
CA LEU A 116 -11.18 -3.21 -10.00
C LEU A 116 -11.47 -3.00 -8.50
N ARG A 117 -12.07 -3.95 -7.81
CA ARG A 117 -12.24 -3.94 -6.37
C ARG A 117 -10.90 -4.11 -5.63
N TYR A 118 -9.94 -4.78 -6.23
CA TYR A 118 -8.68 -5.19 -5.61
C TYR A 118 -7.53 -4.24 -5.93
N VAL A 119 -6.51 -4.23 -5.08
CA VAL A 119 -5.31 -3.41 -5.29
C VAL A 119 -4.40 -4.11 -6.30
N ASP A 120 -4.13 -3.44 -7.41
CA ASP A 120 -3.29 -4.00 -8.48
C ASP A 120 -1.80 -3.95 -8.08
N ALA A 121 -1.22 -5.11 -7.79
CA ALA A 121 0.19 -5.26 -7.43
C ALA A 121 1.17 -4.79 -8.51
N SER A 122 0.72 -4.68 -9.76
CA SER A 122 1.55 -4.20 -10.87
C SER A 122 1.53 -2.67 -11.02
N GLN A 123 0.70 -1.96 -10.25
CA GLN A 123 0.49 -0.51 -10.36
C GLN A 123 0.66 0.24 -9.04
N ILE A 124 0.44 -0.42 -7.92
CA ILE A 124 0.38 0.18 -6.59
C ILE A 124 1.41 -0.47 -5.68
N ASN A 125 2.17 0.38 -4.98
CA ASN A 125 3.05 -0.07 -3.92
C ASN A 125 2.24 -0.52 -2.72
N TYR A 126 2.40 -1.77 -2.31
CA TYR A 126 1.85 -2.24 -1.05
C TYR A 126 2.77 -3.24 -0.34
N VAL A 127 2.51 -3.43 0.93
CA VAL A 127 3.11 -4.48 1.77
C VAL A 127 2.02 -5.36 2.37
N VAL A 128 2.39 -6.60 2.67
CA VAL A 128 1.52 -7.55 3.38
C VAL A 128 1.59 -7.33 4.88
N LEU A 129 0.44 -7.42 5.55
CA LEU A 129 0.26 -7.17 6.98
C LEU A 129 0.68 -8.37 7.82
N GLY A 130 1.88 -8.34 8.36
CA GLY A 130 2.37 -9.39 9.26
C GLY A 130 1.93 -9.21 10.72
N ASP A 131 2.05 -10.27 11.51
CA ASP A 131 1.60 -10.31 12.91
C ASP A 131 2.29 -9.29 13.82
N GLU A 132 3.58 -9.00 13.60
CA GLU A 132 4.29 -7.97 14.36
C GLU A 132 3.68 -6.60 14.13
N ALA A 133 3.40 -6.25 12.88
CA ALA A 133 2.79 -4.98 12.52
C ALA A 133 1.36 -4.86 13.09
N LYS A 134 0.55 -5.93 13.00
CA LYS A 134 -0.79 -6.02 13.62
C LYS A 134 -0.75 -5.75 15.11
N LYS A 135 0.16 -6.42 15.84
CA LYS A 135 0.33 -6.23 17.31
C LYS A 135 0.71 -4.80 17.67
N ARG A 136 1.38 -4.08 16.78
CA ARG A 136 1.77 -2.67 16.95
C ARG A 136 0.74 -1.69 16.39
N GLY A 137 -0.45 -2.17 16.02
CA GLY A 137 -1.61 -1.35 15.65
C GLY A 137 -1.77 -1.04 14.17
N ALA A 138 -0.90 -1.55 13.29
CA ALA A 138 -1.08 -1.40 11.85
C ALA A 138 -2.30 -2.19 11.35
N ARG A 139 -2.97 -1.66 10.33
CA ARG A 139 -4.20 -2.20 9.75
C ARG A 139 -4.15 -2.11 8.24
N LEU A 140 -5.01 -2.88 7.58
CA LEU A 140 -5.26 -2.76 6.14
C LEU A 140 -5.66 -1.31 5.80
N GLY A 141 -5.08 -0.79 4.72
CA GLY A 141 -5.27 0.57 4.25
C GLY A 141 -4.34 1.62 4.86
N ASP A 142 -3.64 1.33 5.96
CA ASP A 142 -2.67 2.27 6.54
C ASP A 142 -1.53 2.57 5.56
N PHE A 143 -1.08 3.82 5.55
CA PHE A 143 0.12 4.18 4.79
C PHE A 143 1.37 3.60 5.44
N VAL A 144 2.34 3.30 4.59
CA VAL A 144 3.70 2.93 4.98
C VAL A 144 4.71 3.68 4.13
N ALA A 145 5.92 3.88 4.65
CA ALA A 145 7.08 4.23 3.84
C ALA A 145 8.04 3.03 3.82
N VAL A 146 8.57 2.72 2.65
CA VAL A 146 9.48 1.58 2.46
C VAL A 146 10.80 2.08 1.90
N TYR A 147 11.91 1.62 2.48
CA TYR A 147 13.25 2.02 2.12
C TYR A 147 14.14 0.80 1.88
N SER A 148 14.91 0.84 0.80
CA SER A 148 15.97 -0.13 0.53
C SER A 148 17.33 0.46 0.89
N THR A 149 18.04 -0.19 1.81
CA THR A 149 19.40 0.20 2.19
C THR A 149 20.42 -0.07 1.07
N ARG A 150 20.10 -0.98 0.14
CA ARG A 150 20.95 -1.32 -1.00
C ARG A 150 20.88 -0.28 -2.11
N THR A 151 19.64 0.11 -2.49
CA THR A 151 19.43 1.03 -3.62
C THR A 151 19.31 2.48 -3.19
N HIS A 152 19.18 2.74 -1.87
CA HIS A 152 18.94 4.05 -1.26
C HIS A 152 17.66 4.73 -1.76
N ARG A 153 16.70 3.94 -2.23
CA ARG A 153 15.38 4.43 -2.64
C ARG A 153 14.38 4.29 -1.51
N ALA A 154 13.51 5.29 -1.39
CA ALA A 154 12.40 5.30 -0.45
C ALA A 154 11.11 5.67 -1.18
N VAL A 155 10.02 4.95 -0.92
CA VAL A 155 8.72 5.16 -1.56
C VAL A 155 7.59 5.03 -0.54
N PHE A 156 6.46 5.68 -0.79
CA PHE A 156 5.24 5.40 -0.07
C PHE A 156 4.52 4.18 -0.65
N ALA A 157 3.88 3.45 0.26
CA ALA A 157 3.03 2.30 -0.03
C ALA A 157 1.84 2.28 0.92
N ILE A 158 0.95 1.31 0.77
CA ILE A 158 -0.12 1.00 1.74
C ILE A 158 -0.01 -0.43 2.22
N VAL A 159 -0.68 -0.75 3.32
CA VAL A 159 -0.91 -2.12 3.74
C VAL A 159 -2.12 -2.64 2.96
N ALA A 160 -1.93 -3.52 1.97
CA ALA A 160 -3.05 -3.93 1.12
C ALA A 160 -3.37 -5.42 1.16
N ASP A 161 -2.51 -6.24 1.70
CA ASP A 161 -2.80 -7.66 1.80
C ASP A 161 -2.49 -8.23 3.18
N ASP A 162 -2.93 -9.46 3.41
CA ASP A 162 -2.89 -10.19 4.68
C ASP A 162 -2.70 -11.68 4.37
N GLY A 163 -2.46 -12.49 5.40
CA GLY A 163 -2.35 -13.94 5.26
C GLY A 163 -0.94 -14.48 5.41
N ASN A 164 0.08 -13.64 5.33
CA ASN A 164 1.45 -14.00 5.67
C ASN A 164 1.81 -13.48 7.07
N PRO A 165 1.92 -14.35 8.11
CA PRO A 165 2.24 -13.92 9.46
C PRO A 165 3.58 -13.18 9.60
N SER A 166 4.56 -13.46 8.75
CA SER A 166 5.85 -12.74 8.75
C SER A 166 5.74 -11.33 8.16
N GLY A 167 4.80 -11.12 7.22
CA GLY A 167 4.59 -9.85 6.53
C GLY A 167 5.81 -9.41 5.71
N ASP A 168 6.58 -10.37 5.22
CA ASP A 168 7.78 -10.15 4.42
C ASP A 168 7.50 -10.25 2.91
N GLU A 169 6.35 -9.72 2.50
CA GLU A 169 5.93 -9.63 1.11
C GLU A 169 5.60 -8.18 0.74
N GLY A 170 5.87 -7.84 -0.52
CA GLY A 170 5.53 -6.54 -1.09
C GLY A 170 5.19 -6.65 -2.58
N SER A 171 4.35 -5.74 -3.05
CA SER A 171 3.89 -5.76 -4.44
C SER A 171 5.04 -5.73 -5.44
N LEU A 172 4.83 -6.32 -6.60
CA LEU A 172 5.78 -6.26 -7.72
C LEU A 172 6.17 -4.80 -8.04
N HIS A 173 5.20 -3.89 -8.07
CA HIS A 173 5.45 -2.47 -8.33
C HIS A 173 6.33 -1.83 -7.24
N LEU A 174 6.09 -2.15 -5.97
CA LEU A 174 6.91 -1.68 -4.85
C LEU A 174 8.38 -2.04 -5.04
N LEU A 175 8.66 -3.31 -5.33
CA LEU A 175 10.04 -3.76 -5.46
C LEU A 175 10.71 -3.18 -6.71
N GLN A 176 9.97 -3.00 -7.81
CA GLN A 176 10.47 -2.30 -8.99
C GLN A 176 10.80 -0.83 -8.71
N GLU A 177 9.93 -0.10 -8.01
CA GLU A 177 10.21 1.30 -7.61
C GLU A 177 11.38 1.42 -6.65
N LEU A 178 11.59 0.44 -5.78
CA LEU A 178 12.78 0.34 -4.93
C LEU A 178 14.05 -0.01 -5.73
N GLY A 179 13.94 -0.29 -7.03
CA GLY A 179 15.06 -0.52 -7.93
C GLY A 179 15.52 -1.98 -8.05
N TYR A 180 14.66 -2.92 -7.66
CA TYR A 180 14.91 -4.35 -7.88
C TYR A 180 14.43 -4.77 -9.29
N PRO A 181 15.18 -5.62 -10.01
CA PRO A 181 14.91 -5.93 -11.41
C PRO A 181 13.86 -7.04 -11.62
N PHE A 182 12.92 -7.22 -10.68
CA PHE A 182 11.89 -8.23 -10.79
C PHE A 182 10.93 -7.93 -11.94
N ARG A 183 10.54 -8.97 -12.68
CA ARG A 183 9.59 -8.90 -13.80
C ARG A 183 8.26 -9.55 -13.44
N ASP A 184 8.28 -10.45 -12.51
CA ASP A 184 7.13 -11.21 -12.03
C ASP A 184 7.40 -11.73 -10.60
N GLY A 185 6.44 -12.48 -10.03
CA GLY A 185 6.54 -13.11 -8.72
C GLY A 185 7.13 -14.53 -8.75
N LYS A 186 7.61 -15.00 -9.89
CA LYS A 186 8.11 -16.38 -10.06
C LYS A 186 9.52 -16.56 -9.54
N GLU A 187 10.35 -15.50 -9.67
CA GLU A 187 11.72 -15.43 -9.18
C GLU A 187 11.73 -14.45 -7.99
N ASP A 188 11.71 -14.93 -6.83
CA ASP A 188 10.79 -14.47 -5.82
C ASP A 188 11.43 -13.88 -4.58
N SER A 189 12.60 -13.25 -4.57
CA SER A 189 12.88 -12.51 -3.34
C SER A 189 14.09 -11.58 -3.33
N VAL A 190 13.97 -10.54 -2.49
CA VAL A 190 15.13 -9.85 -1.92
C VAL A 190 15.64 -10.72 -0.79
N GLU A 191 16.62 -11.56 -1.04
CA GLU A 191 17.12 -12.54 -0.07
C GLU A 191 18.07 -11.98 1.00
N GLN A 192 18.40 -10.68 0.95
CA GLN A 192 19.41 -10.15 1.85
C GLN A 192 18.83 -9.57 3.14
N SER A 193 19.21 -10.19 4.24
CA SER A 193 18.81 -9.78 5.59
C SER A 193 19.12 -8.30 5.86
N GLY A 194 18.10 -7.57 6.29
CA GLY A 194 18.23 -6.18 6.72
C GLY A 194 18.28 -5.15 5.62
N GLU A 195 17.84 -5.51 4.42
CA GLU A 195 17.90 -4.62 3.26
C GLU A 195 16.68 -3.71 3.14
N ILE A 196 15.51 -4.17 3.60
CA ILE A 196 14.25 -3.42 3.49
C ILE A 196 13.78 -2.97 4.87
N VAL A 197 13.54 -1.67 5.02
CA VAL A 197 12.92 -1.07 6.19
C VAL A 197 11.52 -0.63 5.84
N VAL A 198 10.53 -1.07 6.61
CA VAL A 198 9.13 -0.65 6.47
C VAL A 198 8.74 0.18 7.68
N ARG A 199 8.41 1.45 7.46
CA ARG A 199 7.83 2.35 8.46
C ARG A 199 6.32 2.38 8.30
N PHE A 200 5.63 1.90 9.33
CA PHE A 200 4.17 1.89 9.41
C PHE A 200 3.66 3.18 10.07
N TYR A 201 2.52 3.66 9.60
CA TYR A 201 1.79 4.80 10.15
C TYR A 201 0.36 4.37 10.58
N PRO A 202 0.20 3.74 11.75
CA PRO A 202 -1.09 3.22 12.20
C PRO A 202 -2.19 4.30 12.24
N GLY A 203 -3.35 3.99 11.67
CA GLY A 203 -4.50 4.89 11.62
C GLY A 203 -4.34 6.07 10.66
N SER A 204 -3.36 6.04 9.76
CA SER A 204 -3.09 7.14 8.82
C SER A 204 -4.11 7.26 7.68
N ASN A 205 -4.95 6.26 7.45
CA ASN A 205 -6.01 6.27 6.43
C ASN A 205 -7.39 5.96 7.07
N PRO A 206 -7.91 6.84 7.94
CA PRO A 206 -9.16 6.57 8.68
C PRO A 206 -10.38 6.51 7.76
N GLU A 207 -10.36 7.21 6.64
CA GLU A 207 -11.43 7.22 5.64
C GLU A 207 -11.39 6.01 4.70
N GLN A 208 -10.41 5.13 4.85
CA GLN A 208 -10.22 3.95 3.99
C GLN A 208 -10.16 4.32 2.50
N LEU A 209 -9.44 5.40 2.16
CA LEU A 209 -9.23 5.85 0.79
C LEU A 209 -8.56 4.75 -0.03
N PHE A 210 -9.14 4.44 -1.18
CA PHE A 210 -8.61 3.46 -2.12
C PHE A 210 -7.89 4.16 -3.27
N PHE A 211 -6.72 3.66 -3.65
CA PHE A 211 -5.86 4.30 -4.66
C PHE A 211 -5.77 3.44 -5.92
N ARG A 212 -5.97 4.08 -7.08
CA ARG A 212 -5.85 3.44 -8.40
C ARG A 212 -4.57 3.81 -9.12
N THR A 213 -3.82 4.76 -8.60
CA THR A 213 -2.52 5.15 -9.14
C THR A 213 -1.54 5.40 -8.01
N GLN A 214 -0.29 5.02 -8.22
CA GLN A 214 0.79 5.27 -7.26
C GLN A 214 0.96 6.77 -7.00
N LYS A 215 0.75 7.61 -8.01
CA LYS A 215 0.77 9.07 -7.86
C LYS A 215 -0.26 9.57 -6.84
N ALA A 216 -1.52 9.12 -6.94
CA ALA A 216 -2.57 9.52 -6.00
C ALA A 216 -2.27 9.07 -4.57
N LEU A 217 -1.73 7.86 -4.39
CA LEU A 217 -1.28 7.36 -3.10
C LEU A 217 -0.18 8.24 -2.51
N HIS A 218 0.83 8.57 -3.30
CA HIS A 218 1.94 9.45 -2.89
C HIS A 218 1.44 10.83 -2.47
N GLU A 219 0.60 11.46 -3.29
CA GLU A 219 0.03 12.78 -3.00
C GLU A 219 -0.81 12.79 -1.72
N ALA A 220 -1.59 11.74 -1.47
CA ALA A 220 -2.37 11.58 -0.25
C ALA A 220 -1.49 11.46 0.98
N ALA A 221 -0.43 10.64 0.93
CA ALA A 221 0.53 10.49 2.02
C ALA A 221 1.23 11.82 2.36
N VAL A 222 1.69 12.55 1.33
CA VAL A 222 2.33 13.87 1.50
C VAL A 222 1.35 14.88 2.07
N LYS A 223 0.10 14.90 1.60
CA LYS A 223 -0.94 15.84 2.04
C LYS A 223 -1.22 15.74 3.55
N ILE A 224 -1.15 14.55 4.12
CA ILE A 224 -1.34 14.34 5.56
C ILE A 224 -0.03 14.45 6.36
N GLY A 225 1.07 14.89 5.73
CA GLY A 225 2.35 15.19 6.39
C GLY A 225 3.20 13.95 6.71
N LEU A 226 2.98 12.81 6.05
CA LEU A 226 3.84 11.64 6.24
C LEU A 226 5.23 11.86 5.64
N SER A 227 6.24 11.23 6.22
CA SER A 227 7.62 11.32 5.76
C SER A 227 8.09 10.03 5.13
N CYS A 228 8.65 10.12 3.92
CA CYS A 228 9.36 9.04 3.24
C CYS A 228 10.89 9.13 3.43
N SER A 229 11.37 10.02 4.32
CA SER A 229 12.79 10.17 4.60
C SER A 229 13.24 9.23 5.70
N PHE A 230 14.33 8.51 5.46
CA PHE A 230 14.97 7.60 6.44
C PHE A 230 16.33 8.17 6.81
N SER A 231 16.35 9.06 7.83
CA SER A 231 17.59 9.59 8.38
C SER A 231 18.15 8.60 9.40
N GLY A 232 19.30 7.98 9.09
CA GLY A 232 20.09 7.22 10.07
C GLY A 232 19.99 5.70 10.02
N ALA A 233 19.47 5.08 8.97
CA ALA A 233 19.70 3.65 8.74
C ALA A 233 21.19 3.42 8.42
N LYS A 234 22.04 3.45 9.46
CA LYS A 234 23.42 2.98 9.35
C LYS A 234 23.34 1.49 9.05
N ALA A 235 23.91 1.08 7.90
CA ALA A 235 24.21 -0.32 7.67
C ALA A 235 25.01 -0.80 8.88
N SER A 236 24.44 -1.73 9.66
CA SER A 236 25.22 -2.49 10.62
C SER A 236 26.22 -3.33 9.83
N LYS A 237 27.51 -3.00 10.01
CA LYS A 237 28.64 -3.77 9.47
C LYS A 237 28.66 -5.16 10.05
#